data_5c542dd629fadac178bb1e43d3fbafdb
#
_entry.id   5c542dd629fadac178bb1e43d3fbafdb
#
_cell.length_a   1.000
_cell.length_b   1.000
_cell.length_c   1.000
_cell.angle_alpha   90.00
_cell.angle_beta   90.00
_cell.angle_gamma   90.00
#
_symmetry.space_group_name_H-M   'P 1'
#
loop_
_entity.id
_entity.type
_entity.pdbx_description
1 polymer ?
#
loop_
_entity_poly.entity_id
_entity_poly.type
_entity_poly.pdbx_seq_one_letter_code
_entity_poly.pdbx_strand_id
1 'polypeptide(L)'
;MFDSNTINAITYEKLDDYVDNFQKTKDVRTNMLFGTRDGSERPWVTVIIPTFYRKESLVDAIQSVLHQQDVAFQWEIIVVDNTPFDANNQTPALKIVAELEDQKVQYFHNEENLGPGYNWNRAVELAQGEWVCFLHDDDVLCRDALQQIGRLLNTKRNSKRKLGYLSARKVEFQNKFGLRLSTEFPRQPQEVLNRFGVLVCGHTGAGAPTCGTTILKEAYIKAGGINYDFGPSADAVLCYQIMRDYDVVTTDCVIGGYRWDENATLNKQTLLDFIRADDLLMAYAYQKN
;
A
#
# COMPACT_ATOMS: atom_id res chain seq x y z
N MET A 1 10.06 -7.94 -12.47
CA MET A 1 9.54 -7.98 -13.86
C MET A 1 8.47 -9.05 -13.86
N PHE A 2 7.22 -8.72 -14.18
CA PHE A 2 6.15 -9.73 -14.27
C PHE A 2 6.51 -10.72 -15.38
N ASP A 3 6.42 -12.02 -15.08
CA ASP A 3 6.39 -13.00 -16.14
C ASP A 3 5.00 -12.96 -16.77
N SER A 4 4.90 -12.41 -17.98
CA SER A 4 3.64 -12.30 -18.73
C SER A 4 2.96 -13.66 -18.99
N ASN A 5 3.65 -14.77 -18.72
CA ASN A 5 3.10 -16.13 -18.82
C ASN A 5 2.27 -16.53 -17.57
N THR A 6 2.34 -15.79 -16.46
CA THR A 6 1.59 -16.11 -15.22
C THR A 6 0.15 -15.64 -15.27
N ILE A 7 -0.17 -14.61 -16.06
CA ILE A 7 -1.54 -14.09 -16.18
C ILE A 7 -2.34 -14.96 -17.14
N ASN A 8 -3.08 -15.91 -16.63
CA ASN A 8 -3.96 -16.78 -17.42
C ASN A 8 -5.38 -16.85 -16.86
N ALA A 9 -6.34 -17.25 -17.68
CA ALA A 9 -7.74 -17.34 -17.30
C ALA A 9 -7.98 -18.27 -16.09
N ILE A 10 -7.20 -19.34 -15.94
CA ILE A 10 -7.31 -20.32 -14.84
C ILE A 10 -7.06 -19.65 -13.49
N THR A 11 -6.12 -18.69 -13.41
CA THR A 11 -5.86 -17.94 -12.17
C THR A 11 -7.11 -17.17 -11.73
N TYR A 12 -7.79 -16.51 -12.69
CA TYR A 12 -8.99 -15.72 -12.39
C TYR A 12 -10.21 -16.56 -12.07
N GLU A 13 -10.33 -17.79 -12.57
CA GLU A 13 -11.38 -18.74 -12.16
C GLU A 13 -11.31 -19.08 -10.67
N LYS A 14 -10.12 -18.97 -10.06
CA LYS A 14 -9.86 -19.22 -8.64
C LYS A 14 -9.83 -17.95 -7.78
N LEU A 15 -10.39 -16.85 -8.27
CA LEU A 15 -10.35 -15.55 -7.58
C LEU A 15 -11.02 -15.59 -6.19
N ASP A 16 -12.00 -16.47 -5.99
CA ASP A 16 -12.64 -16.68 -4.70
C ASP A 16 -11.87 -17.63 -3.76
N ASP A 17 -10.85 -18.34 -4.25
CA ASP A 17 -10.07 -19.27 -3.45
C ASP A 17 -9.19 -18.48 -2.47
N TYR A 18 -9.09 -19.00 -1.24
CA TYR A 18 -8.15 -18.48 -0.27
C TYR A 18 -6.74 -19.01 -0.57
N VAL A 19 -5.78 -18.10 -0.67
CA VAL A 19 -4.36 -18.42 -0.79
C VAL A 19 -3.58 -17.64 0.27
N ASP A 20 -2.83 -18.33 1.10
CA ASP A 20 -1.90 -17.70 2.04
C ASP A 20 -0.59 -17.34 1.33
N ASN A 21 -0.51 -16.11 0.81
CA ASN A 21 0.65 -15.63 0.07
C ASN A 21 1.85 -15.31 0.96
N PHE A 22 1.68 -15.24 2.27
CA PHE A 22 2.80 -15.07 3.21
C PHE A 22 3.70 -16.31 3.26
N GLN A 23 3.17 -17.50 2.97
CA GLN A 23 3.97 -18.73 2.87
C GLN A 23 5.03 -18.69 1.76
N LYS A 24 4.81 -17.88 0.72
CA LYS A 24 5.76 -17.76 -0.41
C LYS A 24 7.08 -17.11 -0.03
N THR A 25 7.12 -16.38 1.08
CA THR A 25 8.29 -15.61 1.54
C THR A 25 8.75 -15.94 2.94
N LYS A 26 8.14 -16.93 3.60
CA LYS A 26 8.39 -17.27 5.02
C LYS A 26 9.85 -17.60 5.33
N ASP A 27 10.57 -18.16 4.38
CA ASP A 27 11.96 -18.62 4.57
C ASP A 27 12.99 -17.49 4.32
N VAL A 28 12.55 -16.34 3.77
CA VAL A 28 13.40 -15.17 3.58
C VAL A 28 13.46 -14.35 4.84
N ARG A 29 14.65 -14.13 5.38
CA ARG A 29 14.85 -13.29 6.56
C ARG A 29 14.76 -11.82 6.22
N THR A 30 14.24 -11.06 7.19
CA THR A 30 14.21 -9.60 7.14
C THR A 30 14.81 -9.06 8.43
N ASN A 31 15.84 -8.24 8.31
CA ASN A 31 16.60 -7.71 9.45
C ASN A 31 16.28 -6.23 9.64
N MET A 32 16.03 -5.81 10.88
CA MET A 32 15.95 -4.40 11.24
C MET A 32 17.38 -3.86 11.41
N LEU A 33 17.74 -2.85 10.62
CA LEU A 33 19.09 -2.30 10.59
C LEU A 33 19.14 -0.85 11.08
N PHE A 34 18.00 -0.18 11.24
CA PHE A 34 17.92 1.17 11.79
C PHE A 34 16.58 1.37 12.53
N GLY A 35 16.58 2.30 13.51
CA GLY A 35 15.42 2.61 14.33
C GLY A 35 15.33 1.76 15.59
N THR A 36 14.28 1.96 16.37
CA THR A 36 14.04 1.26 17.63
C THR A 36 12.62 0.75 17.75
N ARG A 37 12.44 -0.35 18.48
CA ARG A 37 11.15 -0.91 18.87
C ARG A 37 11.18 -1.15 20.38
N ASP A 38 10.88 -0.12 21.16
CA ASP A 38 10.92 -0.21 22.62
C ASP A 38 9.66 -0.83 23.24
N GLY A 39 8.58 -0.98 22.45
CA GLY A 39 7.33 -1.60 22.89
C GLY A 39 6.52 -0.77 23.90
N SER A 40 6.94 0.46 24.21
CA SER A 40 6.31 1.30 25.23
C SER A 40 4.90 1.76 24.82
N GLU A 41 4.69 2.04 23.54
CA GLU A 41 3.38 2.45 23.01
C GLU A 41 3.12 1.78 21.64
N ARG A 42 2.03 1.04 21.56
CA ARG A 42 1.63 0.40 20.30
C ARG A 42 1.05 1.44 19.34
N PRO A 43 1.59 1.60 18.11
CA PRO A 43 1.04 2.53 17.13
C PRO A 43 -0.36 2.08 16.71
N TRP A 44 -1.23 3.04 16.43
CA TRP A 44 -2.52 2.74 15.83
C TRP A 44 -2.40 2.58 14.31
N VAL A 45 -1.54 3.38 13.68
CA VAL A 45 -1.26 3.32 12.24
C VAL A 45 0.23 3.10 12.02
N THR A 46 0.58 2.13 11.17
CA THR A 46 1.91 1.98 10.57
C THR A 46 1.88 2.48 9.14
N VAL A 47 2.70 3.46 8.79
CA VAL A 47 2.95 3.82 7.39
C VAL A 47 4.04 2.92 6.86
N ILE A 48 3.74 2.14 5.83
CA ILE A 48 4.71 1.24 5.18
C ILE A 48 5.21 1.84 3.88
N ILE A 49 6.53 1.79 3.68
CA ILE A 49 7.23 2.28 2.48
C ILE A 49 8.12 1.15 1.94
N PRO A 50 7.56 0.23 1.14
CA PRO A 50 8.38 -0.76 0.44
C PRO A 50 9.23 -0.08 -0.63
N THR A 51 10.51 -0.43 -0.72
CA THR A 51 11.44 0.23 -1.64
C THR A 51 12.35 -0.76 -2.36
N PHE A 52 12.86 -0.32 -3.53
CA PHE A 52 13.84 -1.04 -4.32
C PHE A 52 14.64 -0.07 -5.20
N TYR A 53 15.95 0.11 -4.92
CA TYR A 53 16.90 1.00 -5.61
C TYR A 53 16.49 2.48 -5.65
N ARG A 54 15.53 2.93 -4.83
CA ARG A 54 15.13 4.34 -4.78
C ARG A 54 16.14 5.21 -4.06
N LYS A 55 16.16 6.48 -4.42
CA LYS A 55 17.05 7.50 -3.86
C LYS A 55 16.26 8.74 -3.44
N GLU A 56 16.20 9.76 -4.33
CA GLU A 56 15.66 11.08 -4.01
C GLU A 56 14.17 11.05 -3.63
N SER A 57 13.36 10.31 -4.39
CA SER A 57 11.92 10.22 -4.12
C SER A 57 11.61 9.55 -2.77
N LEU A 58 12.45 8.59 -2.33
CA LEU A 58 12.30 7.98 -1.01
C LEU A 58 12.48 9.00 0.13
N VAL A 59 13.38 9.97 -0.04
CA VAL A 59 13.52 11.08 0.94
C VAL A 59 12.23 11.87 1.04
N ASP A 60 11.62 12.23 -0.11
CA ASP A 60 10.34 12.96 -0.15
C ASP A 60 9.24 12.15 0.54
N ALA A 61 9.16 10.84 0.25
CA ALA A 61 8.17 9.94 0.86
C ALA A 61 8.30 9.91 2.38
N ILE A 62 9.49 9.63 2.92
CA ILE A 62 9.74 9.56 4.36
C ILE A 62 9.46 10.91 5.03
N GLN A 63 9.96 12.00 4.46
CA GLN A 63 9.75 13.35 5.02
C GLN A 63 8.29 13.76 5.02
N SER A 64 7.50 13.35 4.01
CA SER A 64 6.06 13.62 3.99
C SER A 64 5.31 13.00 5.18
N VAL A 65 5.82 11.86 5.70
CA VAL A 65 5.28 11.21 6.87
C VAL A 65 5.83 11.83 8.16
N LEU A 66 7.12 12.13 8.23
CA LEU A 66 7.72 12.76 9.42
C LEU A 66 7.12 14.14 9.74
N HIS A 67 6.68 14.88 8.72
CA HIS A 67 6.09 16.21 8.85
C HIS A 67 4.55 16.21 8.99
N GLN A 68 3.95 15.09 9.35
CA GLN A 68 2.50 15.04 9.62
C GLN A 68 2.12 15.93 10.80
N GLN A 69 0.96 16.61 10.69
CA GLN A 69 0.48 17.60 11.66
C GLN A 69 -0.79 17.11 12.35
N ASP A 70 -0.98 17.56 13.60
CA ASP A 70 -2.18 17.37 14.40
C ASP A 70 -2.67 15.93 14.51
N VAL A 71 -1.73 14.98 14.54
CA VAL A 71 -2.02 13.55 14.70
C VAL A 71 -2.30 13.24 16.16
N ALA A 72 -3.52 12.82 16.47
CA ALA A 72 -3.98 12.56 17.84
C ALA A 72 -3.78 11.11 18.30
N PHE A 73 -2.96 10.33 17.61
CA PHE A 73 -2.68 8.92 17.92
C PHE A 73 -1.22 8.58 17.65
N GLN A 74 -0.75 7.46 18.19
CA GLN A 74 0.60 6.95 17.94
C GLN A 74 0.70 6.31 16.55
N TRP A 75 1.78 6.58 15.86
CA TRP A 75 2.08 6.05 14.54
C TRP A 75 3.59 5.78 14.36
N GLU A 76 3.92 4.90 13.45
CA GLU A 76 5.29 4.56 13.08
C GLU A 76 5.48 4.58 11.57
N ILE A 77 6.73 4.67 11.13
CA ILE A 77 7.14 4.51 9.73
C ILE A 77 8.04 3.28 9.64
N ILE A 78 7.75 2.40 8.67
CA ILE A 78 8.66 1.32 8.32
C ILE A 78 9.03 1.39 6.85
N VAL A 79 10.32 1.36 6.55
CA VAL A 79 10.88 1.22 5.21
C VAL A 79 11.35 -0.21 5.06
N VAL A 80 10.87 -0.92 4.04
CA VAL A 80 11.24 -2.33 3.79
C VAL A 80 11.90 -2.45 2.44
N ASP A 81 13.19 -2.76 2.45
CA ASP A 81 14.05 -2.69 1.27
C ASP A 81 14.38 -4.07 0.70
N ASN A 82 14.13 -4.21 -0.58
CA ASN A 82 14.47 -5.37 -1.40
C ASN A 82 15.82 -5.24 -2.13
N THR A 83 16.50 -4.08 -2.00
CA THR A 83 17.75 -3.80 -2.73
C THR A 83 18.88 -4.66 -2.21
N PRO A 84 19.57 -5.45 -3.05
CA PRO A 84 20.76 -6.16 -2.63
C PRO A 84 21.83 -5.21 -2.08
N PHE A 85 22.57 -5.65 -1.07
CA PHE A 85 23.70 -4.88 -0.56
C PHE A 85 24.79 -4.68 -1.63
N ASP A 86 25.39 -3.51 -1.63
CA ASP A 86 26.63 -3.24 -2.38
C ASP A 86 27.85 -3.89 -1.69
N ALA A 87 29.03 -3.72 -2.27
CA ALA A 87 30.29 -4.25 -1.74
C ALA A 87 30.66 -3.72 -0.33
N ASN A 88 30.01 -2.65 0.13
CA ASN A 88 30.20 -2.05 1.45
C ASN A 88 29.07 -2.42 2.42
N ASN A 89 28.25 -3.40 2.12
CA ASN A 89 27.04 -3.76 2.86
C ASN A 89 26.07 -2.58 3.06
N GLN A 90 25.87 -1.80 2.01
CA GLN A 90 24.98 -0.63 2.02
C GLN A 90 23.93 -0.72 0.91
N THR A 91 22.78 -0.09 1.13
CA THR A 91 21.80 0.22 0.09
C THR A 91 21.59 1.73 0.03
N PRO A 92 21.07 2.27 -1.09
CA PRO A 92 20.70 3.68 -1.15
C PRO A 92 19.71 4.07 -0.04
N ALA A 93 18.72 3.23 0.23
CA ALA A 93 17.70 3.46 1.24
C ALA A 93 18.28 3.47 2.67
N LEU A 94 19.20 2.54 2.98
CA LEU A 94 19.87 2.52 4.29
C LEU A 94 20.66 3.80 4.55
N LYS A 95 21.38 4.30 3.53
CA LYS A 95 22.13 5.57 3.63
C LYS A 95 21.19 6.74 3.92
N ILE A 96 20.09 6.84 3.17
CA ILE A 96 19.09 7.89 3.34
C ILE A 96 18.51 7.87 4.76
N VAL A 97 18.08 6.70 5.24
CA VAL A 97 17.48 6.58 6.58
C VAL A 97 18.48 6.93 7.67
N ALA A 98 19.75 6.51 7.51
CA ALA A 98 20.81 6.85 8.48
C ALA A 98 21.11 8.36 8.50
N GLU A 99 21.09 9.04 7.35
CA GLU A 99 21.31 10.48 7.24
C GLU A 99 20.15 11.32 7.82
N LEU A 100 18.93 10.79 7.83
CA LEU A 100 17.78 11.47 8.43
C LEU A 100 17.84 11.49 9.97
N GLU A 101 18.56 10.57 10.59
CA GLU A 101 18.76 10.44 12.04
C GLU A 101 17.47 10.45 12.89
N ASP A 102 16.30 10.20 12.27
CA ASP A 102 15.01 10.21 12.97
C ASP A 102 14.62 8.79 13.43
N GLN A 103 14.55 8.58 14.75
CA GLN A 103 14.28 7.28 15.37
C GLN A 103 12.83 6.80 15.15
N LYS A 104 11.93 7.61 14.63
CA LYS A 104 10.58 7.18 14.21
C LYS A 104 10.62 6.33 12.95
N VAL A 105 11.68 6.44 12.16
CA VAL A 105 11.87 5.63 10.96
C VAL A 105 12.54 4.33 11.34
N GLN A 106 11.90 3.22 11.03
CA GLN A 106 12.46 1.89 11.16
C GLN A 106 12.80 1.36 9.77
N TYR A 107 14.02 0.90 9.58
CA TYR A 107 14.46 0.35 8.31
C TYR A 107 14.71 -1.15 8.43
N PHE A 108 14.08 -1.89 7.52
CA PHE A 108 14.18 -3.34 7.39
C PHE A 108 14.74 -3.70 6.02
N HIS A 109 15.63 -4.67 6.01
CA HIS A 109 16.25 -5.18 4.79
C HIS A 109 15.92 -6.66 4.61
N ASN A 110 15.42 -7.03 3.45
CA ASN A 110 15.21 -8.43 3.05
C ASN A 110 16.55 -9.02 2.55
N GLU A 111 16.91 -10.21 3.03
CA GLU A 111 18.14 -10.89 2.58
C GLU A 111 18.07 -11.29 1.09
N GLU A 112 16.85 -11.44 0.56
CA GLU A 112 16.59 -11.71 -0.84
C GLU A 112 15.51 -10.76 -1.38
N ASN A 113 15.57 -10.45 -2.68
CA ASN A 113 14.54 -9.66 -3.33
C ASN A 113 13.25 -10.47 -3.49
N LEU A 114 12.24 -10.13 -2.71
CA LEU A 114 10.92 -10.77 -2.71
C LEU A 114 10.06 -10.40 -3.93
N GLY A 115 10.48 -9.41 -4.72
CA GLY A 115 9.63 -8.76 -5.71
C GLY A 115 8.65 -7.75 -5.05
N PRO A 116 7.99 -6.91 -5.86
CA PRO A 116 7.23 -5.77 -5.32
C PRO A 116 6.06 -6.17 -4.43
N GLY A 117 5.20 -7.12 -4.85
CA GLY A 117 4.01 -7.49 -4.08
C GLY A 117 4.32 -8.23 -2.79
N TYR A 118 5.30 -9.12 -2.80
CA TYR A 118 5.68 -9.83 -1.58
C TYR A 118 6.47 -8.95 -0.61
N ASN A 119 7.12 -7.89 -1.12
CA ASN A 119 7.68 -6.85 -0.26
C ASN A 119 6.58 -6.09 0.52
N TRP A 120 5.42 -5.87 -0.10
CA TRP A 120 4.26 -5.31 0.58
C TRP A 120 3.70 -6.26 1.64
N ASN A 121 3.58 -7.56 1.34
CA ASN A 121 3.17 -8.56 2.33
C ASN A 121 4.11 -8.55 3.53
N ARG A 122 5.43 -8.52 3.27
CA ARG A 122 6.44 -8.44 4.32
C ARG A 122 6.32 -7.16 5.15
N ALA A 123 6.09 -6.03 4.53
CA ALA A 123 5.89 -4.77 5.24
C ALA A 123 4.65 -4.82 6.16
N VAL A 124 3.55 -5.43 5.70
CA VAL A 124 2.36 -5.63 6.53
C VAL A 124 2.63 -6.59 7.70
N GLU A 125 3.39 -7.67 7.50
CA GLU A 125 3.80 -8.57 8.60
C GLU A 125 4.57 -7.81 9.69
N LEU A 126 5.53 -6.97 9.27
CA LEU A 126 6.39 -6.20 10.16
C LEU A 126 5.68 -5.05 10.89
N ALA A 127 4.62 -4.49 10.31
CA ALA A 127 3.84 -3.40 10.89
C ALA A 127 3.32 -3.76 12.29
N GLN A 128 3.43 -2.84 13.25
CA GLN A 128 2.89 -3.02 14.61
C GLN A 128 1.51 -2.40 14.78
N GLY A 129 1.13 -1.48 13.89
CA GLY A 129 -0.15 -0.80 13.91
C GLY A 129 -1.35 -1.73 13.70
N GLU A 130 -2.49 -1.35 14.25
CA GLU A 130 -3.78 -1.97 13.93
C GLU A 130 -4.14 -1.73 12.46
N TRP A 131 -3.80 -0.54 11.97
CA TRP A 131 -4.00 -0.11 10.60
C TRP A 131 -2.68 0.07 9.88
N VAL A 132 -2.65 -0.26 8.60
CA VAL A 132 -1.48 -0.11 7.72
C VAL A 132 -1.82 0.88 6.63
N CYS A 133 -1.11 2.00 6.59
CA CYS A 133 -1.21 3.02 5.55
C CYS A 133 -0.13 2.76 4.50
N PHE A 134 -0.54 2.58 3.26
CA PHE A 134 0.36 2.28 2.14
C PHE A 134 0.88 3.58 1.52
N LEU A 135 2.20 3.68 1.39
CA LEU A 135 2.89 4.77 0.70
C LEU A 135 3.97 4.19 -0.20
N HIS A 136 3.91 4.48 -1.50
CA HIS A 136 4.99 4.10 -2.40
C HIS A 136 6.22 4.97 -2.16
N ASP A 137 7.39 4.45 -2.50
CA ASP A 137 8.68 5.13 -2.32
C ASP A 137 8.95 6.29 -3.30
N ASP A 138 7.98 6.58 -4.18
CA ASP A 138 7.95 7.71 -5.10
C ASP A 138 6.77 8.67 -4.88
N ASP A 139 5.88 8.36 -3.95
CA ASP A 139 4.71 9.17 -3.61
C ASP A 139 4.93 9.99 -2.33
N VAL A 140 3.96 10.85 -2.01
CA VAL A 140 3.98 11.65 -0.77
C VAL A 140 2.61 11.72 -0.12
N LEU A 141 2.55 11.82 1.21
CA LEU A 141 1.34 12.12 1.94
C LEU A 141 1.11 13.63 2.06
N CYS A 142 -0.16 14.03 2.08
CA CYS A 142 -0.53 15.39 2.48
C CYS A 142 -0.13 15.63 3.93
N ARG A 143 0.08 16.89 4.29
CA ARG A 143 0.58 17.29 5.61
C ARG A 143 -0.32 16.89 6.78
N ASP A 144 -1.63 16.79 6.55
CA ASP A 144 -2.66 16.39 7.51
C ASP A 144 -3.25 14.98 7.22
N ALA A 145 -2.58 14.20 6.38
CA ALA A 145 -3.06 12.90 5.92
C ALA A 145 -3.40 11.95 7.08
N LEU A 146 -2.51 11.77 8.05
CA LEU A 146 -2.75 10.88 9.18
C LEU A 146 -3.88 11.39 10.08
N GLN A 147 -4.00 12.72 10.29
CA GLN A 147 -5.13 13.30 11.00
C GLN A 147 -6.45 12.92 10.33
N GLN A 148 -6.51 13.03 9.00
CA GLN A 148 -7.72 12.74 8.24
C GLN A 148 -8.03 11.25 8.20
N ILE A 149 -7.02 10.41 8.01
CA ILE A 149 -7.16 8.95 8.15
C ILE A 149 -7.79 8.62 9.50
N GLY A 150 -7.25 9.17 10.60
CA GLY A 150 -7.79 8.93 11.94
C GLY A 150 -9.25 9.35 12.08
N ARG A 151 -9.63 10.50 11.53
CA ARG A 151 -11.04 10.95 11.52
C ARG A 151 -11.94 9.99 10.74
N LEU A 152 -11.52 9.60 9.55
CA LEU A 152 -12.28 8.71 8.66
C LEU A 152 -12.46 7.31 9.28
N LEU A 153 -11.42 6.74 9.88
CA LEU A 153 -11.49 5.46 10.56
C LEU A 153 -12.44 5.49 11.75
N ASN A 154 -12.44 6.58 12.52
CA ASN A 154 -13.33 6.75 13.67
C ASN A 154 -14.82 6.89 13.29
N THR A 155 -15.15 7.47 12.12
CA THR A 155 -16.56 7.60 11.67
C THR A 155 -17.22 6.25 11.43
N LYS A 156 -16.48 5.20 11.11
CA LYS A 156 -16.97 3.84 10.82
C LYS A 156 -16.84 2.86 11.99
N ARG A 157 -16.33 3.31 13.13
CA ARG A 157 -16.07 2.44 14.29
C ARG A 157 -17.29 1.67 14.79
N ASN A 158 -18.48 2.25 14.63
CA ASN A 158 -19.77 1.69 15.09
C ASN A 158 -20.63 1.15 13.94
N SER A 159 -20.09 0.92 12.75
CA SER A 159 -20.85 0.32 11.65
C SER A 159 -21.18 -1.16 11.95
N LYS A 160 -22.30 -1.64 11.39
CA LYS A 160 -22.73 -3.05 11.57
C LYS A 160 -21.67 -4.07 11.11
N ARG A 161 -20.87 -3.68 10.13
CA ARG A 161 -19.77 -4.48 9.58
C ARG A 161 -18.47 -3.71 9.80
N LYS A 162 -17.42 -4.40 10.27
CA LYS A 162 -16.11 -3.80 10.56
C LYS A 162 -15.50 -3.24 9.27
N LEU A 163 -14.99 -2.02 9.32
CA LEU A 163 -14.21 -1.45 8.24
C LEU A 163 -12.89 -2.21 8.10
N GLY A 164 -12.56 -2.64 6.89
CA GLY A 164 -11.31 -3.35 6.61
C GLY A 164 -10.39 -2.58 5.66
N TYR A 165 -10.95 -1.64 4.88
CA TYR A 165 -10.21 -0.97 3.82
C TYR A 165 -10.76 0.43 3.59
N LEU A 166 -9.90 1.42 3.67
CA LEU A 166 -10.18 2.82 3.37
C LEU A 166 -9.36 3.26 2.17
N SER A 167 -10.02 3.50 1.04
CA SER A 167 -9.43 4.13 -0.14
C SER A 167 -9.65 5.63 -0.10
N ALA A 168 -8.63 6.40 -0.40
CA ALA A 168 -8.68 7.84 -0.43
C ALA A 168 -8.26 8.39 -1.80
N ARG A 169 -8.65 9.61 -2.09
CA ARG A 169 -8.26 10.28 -3.31
C ARG A 169 -6.80 10.73 -3.22
N LYS A 170 -6.13 10.69 -4.36
CA LYS A 170 -4.78 11.24 -4.58
C LYS A 170 -4.83 12.30 -5.67
N VAL A 171 -3.88 13.23 -5.65
CA VAL A 171 -3.61 14.14 -6.77
C VAL A 171 -2.36 13.70 -7.50
N GLU A 172 -2.37 13.80 -8.81
CA GLU A 172 -1.19 13.52 -9.63
C GLU A 172 -0.27 14.73 -9.64
N PHE A 173 1.05 14.47 -9.57
CA PHE A 173 2.05 15.52 -9.68
C PHE A 173 3.29 15.04 -10.44
N GLN A 174 4.01 16.00 -11.03
CA GLN A 174 5.28 15.79 -11.71
C GLN A 174 6.35 16.67 -11.07
N ASN A 175 7.58 16.17 -11.00
CA ASN A 175 8.76 16.88 -10.46
C ASN A 175 8.75 17.16 -8.95
N LYS A 176 9.85 17.74 -8.46
CA LYS A 176 10.03 18.19 -7.08
C LYS A 176 9.08 19.35 -6.75
N PHE A 177 7.83 19.03 -6.58
CA PHE A 177 6.92 20.00 -6.00
C PHE A 177 7.22 20.05 -4.50
N GLY A 178 7.52 21.23 -3.99
CA GLY A 178 7.42 21.48 -2.56
C GLY A 178 5.96 21.41 -2.17
N LEU A 179 5.48 20.18 -2.03
CA LEU A 179 4.07 19.84 -1.86
C LEU A 179 3.59 20.32 -0.50
N ARG A 180 3.16 21.55 -0.45
CA ARG A 180 2.21 22.03 0.54
C ARG A 180 0.81 21.61 0.11
N LEU A 181 0.60 20.32 -0.11
CA LEU A 181 -0.75 19.80 -0.27
C LEU A 181 -1.42 19.87 1.10
N SER A 182 -2.07 21.00 1.34
CA SER A 182 -3.07 21.12 2.37
C SER A 182 -4.38 20.67 1.77
N THR A 183 -5.04 19.75 2.41
CA THR A 183 -6.32 19.25 1.97
C THR A 183 -7.41 20.24 2.38
N GLU A 184 -7.85 21.08 1.45
CA GLU A 184 -9.17 21.68 1.60
C GLU A 184 -10.20 20.60 1.29
N PHE A 185 -10.89 20.13 2.34
CA PHE A 185 -11.88 19.07 2.19
C PHE A 185 -13.20 19.57 1.62
N PRO A 186 -13.65 19.07 0.48
CA PRO A 186 -15.06 18.97 0.26
C PRO A 186 -15.62 17.94 1.26
N ARG A 187 -16.68 18.31 1.98
CA ARG A 187 -17.38 17.42 2.91
C ARG A 187 -18.20 16.39 2.13
N GLN A 188 -17.52 15.46 1.47
CA GLN A 188 -18.19 14.42 0.70
C GLN A 188 -18.40 13.17 1.59
N PRO A 189 -19.55 12.52 1.48
CA PRO A 189 -19.82 11.30 2.23
C PRO A 189 -18.88 10.18 1.82
N GLN A 190 -18.52 9.33 2.77
CA GLN A 190 -17.86 8.09 2.50
C GLN A 190 -18.85 7.12 1.83
N GLU A 191 -18.44 6.51 0.74
CA GLU A 191 -19.23 5.48 0.06
C GLU A 191 -18.70 4.09 0.38
N VAL A 192 -19.61 3.18 0.74
CA VAL A 192 -19.29 1.74 0.84
C VAL A 192 -19.32 1.16 -0.57
N LEU A 193 -18.21 0.57 -0.98
CA LEU A 193 -18.10 0.02 -2.33
C LEU A 193 -18.86 -1.31 -2.47
N ASN A 194 -19.42 -1.51 -3.65
CA ASN A 194 -19.98 -2.80 -4.06
C ASN A 194 -18.86 -3.75 -4.48
N ARG A 195 -18.91 -5.00 -4.01
CA ARG A 195 -17.89 -6.03 -4.26
C ARG A 195 -17.60 -6.25 -5.75
N PHE A 196 -18.63 -6.32 -6.57
CA PHE A 196 -18.44 -6.48 -8.01
C PHE A 196 -18.02 -5.18 -8.69
N GLY A 197 -18.49 -4.03 -8.18
CA GLY A 197 -18.07 -2.72 -8.66
C GLY A 197 -16.54 -2.50 -8.56
N VAL A 198 -15.89 -3.05 -7.53
CA VAL A 198 -14.44 -2.98 -7.39
C VAL A 198 -13.71 -3.70 -8.52
N LEU A 199 -14.20 -4.87 -8.95
CA LEU A 199 -13.60 -5.62 -10.07
C LEU A 199 -13.78 -4.92 -11.42
N VAL A 200 -14.92 -4.24 -11.60
CA VAL A 200 -15.25 -3.54 -12.85
C VAL A 200 -14.61 -2.15 -12.91
N CYS A 201 -14.46 -1.51 -11.76
CA CYS A 201 -13.94 -0.14 -11.64
C CYS A 201 -12.48 -0.12 -11.11
N GLY A 202 -11.77 -1.24 -11.13
CA GLY A 202 -10.43 -1.37 -10.57
C GLY A 202 -9.42 -0.31 -11.05
N HIS A 203 -9.61 0.19 -12.26
CA HIS A 203 -8.79 1.28 -12.82
C HIS A 203 -9.22 2.68 -12.40
N THR A 204 -10.40 2.87 -11.81
CA THR A 204 -10.81 4.20 -11.33
C THR A 204 -10.14 4.61 -10.01
N GLY A 205 -9.17 3.80 -9.54
CA GLY A 205 -8.38 4.09 -8.34
C GLY A 205 -9.11 3.82 -7.02
N ALA A 206 -10.35 3.36 -7.06
CA ALA A 206 -11.14 3.14 -5.85
C ALA A 206 -10.79 1.83 -5.10
N GLY A 207 -10.10 0.89 -5.74
CA GLY A 207 -9.79 -0.42 -5.16
C GLY A 207 -8.31 -0.74 -5.00
N ALA A 208 -7.40 0.09 -5.53
CA ALA A 208 -5.97 -0.18 -5.48
C ALA A 208 -5.33 0.38 -4.20
N PRO A 209 -4.50 -0.39 -3.48
CA PRO A 209 -3.67 0.18 -2.43
C PRO A 209 -2.63 1.10 -3.06
N THR A 210 -3.02 2.35 -3.16
CA THR A 210 -2.19 3.45 -3.65
C THR A 210 -1.86 4.37 -2.48
N CYS A 211 -1.13 5.44 -2.76
CA CYS A 211 -0.74 6.47 -1.81
C CYS A 211 -1.89 6.83 -0.83
N GLY A 212 -1.68 6.58 0.45
CA GLY A 212 -2.62 6.88 1.52
C GLY A 212 -3.74 5.85 1.74
N THR A 213 -3.85 4.79 0.93
CA THR A 213 -4.78 3.71 1.21
C THR A 213 -4.46 3.07 2.56
N THR A 214 -5.47 2.91 3.40
CA THR A 214 -5.30 2.42 4.78
C THR A 214 -6.14 1.17 4.99
N ILE A 215 -5.48 0.08 5.35
CA ILE A 215 -6.07 -1.25 5.47
C ILE A 215 -5.91 -1.75 6.92
N LEU A 216 -6.98 -2.33 7.46
CA LEU A 216 -6.92 -3.04 8.74
C LEU A 216 -5.98 -4.25 8.59
N LYS A 217 -4.92 -4.31 9.39
CA LYS A 217 -3.91 -5.39 9.31
C LYS A 217 -4.54 -6.79 9.37
N GLU A 218 -5.49 -6.99 10.29
CA GLU A 218 -6.24 -8.23 10.40
C GLU A 218 -6.97 -8.60 9.10
N ALA A 219 -7.62 -7.62 8.44
CA ALA A 219 -8.34 -7.83 7.19
C ALA A 219 -7.41 -8.22 6.04
N TYR A 220 -6.25 -7.56 5.95
CA TYR A 220 -5.21 -7.87 4.96
C TYR A 220 -4.67 -9.30 5.13
N ILE A 221 -4.35 -9.69 6.37
CA ILE A 221 -3.83 -11.04 6.67
C ILE A 221 -4.93 -12.09 6.41
N LYS A 222 -6.17 -11.84 6.82
CA LYS A 222 -7.30 -12.74 6.61
C LYS A 222 -7.64 -12.93 5.13
N ALA A 223 -7.39 -11.94 4.29
CA ALA A 223 -7.52 -12.03 2.84
C ALA A 223 -6.37 -12.82 2.17
N GLY A 224 -5.31 -13.17 2.92
CA GLY A 224 -4.16 -13.92 2.43
C GLY A 224 -3.04 -13.04 1.86
N GLY A 225 -3.15 -11.71 1.95
CA GLY A 225 -2.19 -10.78 1.38
C GLY A 225 -2.29 -10.64 -0.14
N ILE A 226 -1.43 -9.81 -0.71
CA ILE A 226 -1.34 -9.64 -2.17
C ILE A 226 -0.88 -10.93 -2.82
N ASN A 227 -1.60 -11.37 -3.85
CA ASN A 227 -1.24 -12.49 -4.71
C ASN A 227 -0.79 -12.00 -6.09
N TYR A 228 0.49 -12.10 -6.36
CA TYR A 228 1.10 -11.63 -7.62
C TYR A 228 0.76 -12.48 -8.85
N ASP A 229 0.13 -13.66 -8.65
CA ASP A 229 -0.36 -14.48 -9.76
C ASP A 229 -1.47 -13.77 -10.55
N PHE A 230 -2.11 -12.74 -9.95
CA PHE A 230 -3.08 -11.85 -10.61
C PHE A 230 -2.43 -10.67 -11.34
N GLY A 231 -1.09 -10.64 -11.42
CA GLY A 231 -0.36 -9.60 -12.14
C GLY A 231 -0.62 -8.19 -11.59
N PRO A 232 -0.77 -7.19 -12.47
CA PRO A 232 -0.92 -5.79 -12.06
C PRO A 232 -2.26 -5.48 -11.36
N SER A 233 -3.26 -6.37 -11.46
CA SER A 233 -4.55 -6.21 -10.75
C SER A 233 -4.61 -6.92 -9.39
N ALA A 234 -3.46 -7.39 -8.88
CA ALA A 234 -3.38 -8.09 -7.59
C ALA A 234 -3.94 -7.26 -6.41
N ASP A 235 -3.84 -5.96 -6.49
CA ASP A 235 -4.38 -5.01 -5.53
C ASP A 235 -5.92 -4.92 -5.57
N ALA A 236 -6.51 -4.88 -6.74
CA ALA A 236 -7.98 -4.92 -6.91
C ALA A 236 -8.53 -6.26 -6.42
N VAL A 237 -7.82 -7.36 -6.68
CA VAL A 237 -8.17 -8.69 -6.17
C VAL A 237 -8.10 -8.73 -4.64
N LEU A 238 -7.07 -8.17 -4.03
CA LEU A 238 -6.97 -8.06 -2.56
C LEU A 238 -8.16 -7.29 -1.98
N CYS A 239 -8.50 -6.14 -2.56
CA CYS A 239 -9.66 -5.36 -2.16
C CYS A 239 -10.96 -6.18 -2.24
N TYR A 240 -11.18 -6.86 -3.36
CA TYR A 240 -12.31 -7.78 -3.55
C TYR A 240 -12.36 -8.90 -2.50
N GLN A 241 -11.21 -9.48 -2.15
CA GLN A 241 -11.12 -10.53 -1.13
C GLN A 241 -11.43 -10.00 0.28
N ILE A 242 -10.94 -8.80 0.64
CA ILE A 242 -11.25 -8.14 1.91
C ILE A 242 -12.76 -7.90 2.04
N MET A 243 -13.45 -7.55 0.95
CA MET A 243 -14.89 -7.30 0.93
C MET A 243 -15.75 -8.52 1.28
N ARG A 244 -15.19 -9.72 1.37
CA ARG A 244 -15.93 -10.90 1.86
C ARG A 244 -16.38 -10.73 3.30
N ASP A 245 -15.52 -10.18 4.15
CA ASP A 245 -15.72 -10.12 5.60
C ASP A 245 -15.81 -8.70 6.15
N TYR A 246 -15.32 -7.70 5.43
CA TYR A 246 -15.17 -6.31 5.88
C TYR A 246 -15.82 -5.32 4.92
N ASP A 247 -16.17 -4.15 5.44
CA ASP A 247 -16.55 -3.02 4.61
C ASP A 247 -15.30 -2.40 3.95
N VAL A 248 -15.45 -2.03 2.69
CA VAL A 248 -14.49 -1.24 1.93
C VAL A 248 -15.12 0.10 1.64
N VAL A 249 -14.44 1.17 2.02
CA VAL A 249 -14.94 2.54 1.91
C VAL A 249 -14.01 3.36 1.05
N THR A 250 -14.58 4.13 0.15
CA THR A 250 -13.87 5.19 -0.58
C THR A 250 -14.29 6.57 -0.08
N THR A 251 -13.39 7.54 -0.22
CA THR A 251 -13.65 8.94 0.11
C THR A 251 -12.98 9.87 -0.89
N ASP A 252 -13.60 11.01 -1.15
CA ASP A 252 -13.02 12.07 -2.00
C ASP A 252 -11.94 12.90 -1.27
N CYS A 253 -11.64 12.55 -0.02
CA CYS A 253 -10.59 13.16 0.74
C CYS A 253 -9.24 12.93 0.06
N VAL A 254 -8.54 14.01 -0.28
CA VAL A 254 -7.18 13.92 -0.85
C VAL A 254 -6.20 13.66 0.27
N ILE A 255 -5.61 12.47 0.30
CA ILE A 255 -4.66 12.03 1.34
C ILE A 255 -3.21 12.17 0.87
N GLY A 256 -2.95 12.10 -0.43
CA GLY A 256 -1.58 12.15 -0.93
C GLY A 256 -1.44 12.57 -2.37
N GLY A 257 -0.20 12.69 -2.79
CA GLY A 257 0.24 12.92 -4.15
C GLY A 257 0.86 11.67 -4.76
N TYR A 258 0.40 11.33 -5.95
CA TYR A 258 0.90 10.25 -6.77
C TYR A 258 1.88 10.80 -7.82
N ARG A 259 3.12 10.34 -7.81
CA ARG A 259 4.16 10.81 -8.74
C ARG A 259 4.02 10.10 -10.08
N TRP A 260 3.86 10.88 -11.14
CA TRP A 260 3.58 10.35 -12.48
C TRP A 260 4.83 10.03 -13.30
N ASP A 261 5.92 10.79 -13.14
CA ASP A 261 7.08 10.79 -14.02
C ASP A 261 8.09 9.66 -13.79
N GLU A 262 8.09 9.01 -12.64
CA GLU A 262 8.97 7.88 -12.31
C GLU A 262 8.25 6.52 -12.26
N ASN A 263 7.05 6.45 -12.81
CA ASN A 263 6.15 5.34 -12.57
C ASN A 263 6.41 4.13 -13.48
N ALA A 264 6.61 2.97 -12.87
CA ALA A 264 6.76 1.69 -13.57
C ALA A 264 5.52 1.29 -14.38
N THR A 265 4.33 1.82 -14.07
CA THR A 265 3.08 1.55 -14.78
C THR A 265 3.05 2.11 -16.19
N LEU A 266 3.92 3.07 -16.54
CA LEU A 266 4.02 3.63 -17.89
C LEU A 266 4.77 2.73 -18.89
N ASN A 267 5.31 1.61 -18.45
CA ASN A 267 5.91 0.63 -19.34
C ASN A 267 4.84 -0.03 -20.22
N LYS A 268 5.10 -0.11 -21.53
CA LYS A 268 4.16 -0.69 -22.51
C LYS A 268 3.68 -2.09 -22.13
N GLN A 269 4.59 -2.95 -21.65
CA GLN A 269 4.23 -4.31 -21.26
C GLN A 269 3.30 -4.30 -20.05
N THR A 270 3.59 -3.49 -19.05
CA THR A 270 2.74 -3.33 -17.86
C THR A 270 1.33 -2.85 -18.24
N LEU A 271 1.22 -1.90 -19.19
CA LEU A 271 -0.09 -1.42 -19.67
C LEU A 271 -0.88 -2.54 -20.37
N LEU A 272 -0.21 -3.36 -21.20
CA LEU A 272 -0.86 -4.51 -21.83
C LEU A 272 -1.31 -5.56 -20.82
N ASP A 273 -0.51 -5.80 -19.79
CA ASP A 273 -0.84 -6.72 -18.71
C ASP A 273 -2.03 -6.20 -17.88
N PHE A 274 -2.15 -4.89 -17.65
CA PHE A 274 -3.34 -4.28 -17.05
C PHE A 274 -4.60 -4.52 -17.88
N ILE A 275 -4.56 -4.22 -19.18
CA ILE A 275 -5.71 -4.44 -20.08
C ILE A 275 -6.16 -5.89 -20.03
N ARG A 276 -5.21 -6.84 -20.11
CA ARG A 276 -5.53 -8.27 -20.05
C ARG A 276 -6.12 -8.69 -18.70
N ALA A 277 -5.55 -8.19 -17.60
CA ALA A 277 -6.05 -8.49 -16.26
C ALA A 277 -7.46 -7.96 -16.06
N ASP A 278 -7.77 -6.76 -16.55
CA ASP A 278 -9.11 -6.18 -16.47
C ASP A 278 -10.14 -6.95 -17.27
N ASP A 279 -9.80 -7.35 -18.50
CA ASP A 279 -10.70 -8.18 -19.30
C ASP A 279 -11.06 -9.47 -18.55
N LEU A 280 -10.10 -10.10 -17.88
CA LEU A 280 -10.32 -11.31 -17.07
C LEU A 280 -11.16 -11.04 -15.82
N LEU A 281 -10.93 -9.93 -15.12
CA LEU A 281 -11.72 -9.52 -13.95
C LEU A 281 -13.17 -9.20 -14.34
N MET A 282 -13.35 -8.49 -15.45
CA MET A 282 -14.70 -8.18 -15.99
C MET A 282 -15.44 -9.44 -16.43
N ALA A 283 -14.77 -10.36 -17.12
CA ALA A 283 -15.35 -11.64 -17.51
C ALA A 283 -15.77 -12.45 -16.28
N TYR A 284 -14.94 -12.51 -15.25
CA TYR A 284 -15.28 -13.16 -13.97
C TYR A 284 -16.50 -12.49 -13.31
N ALA A 285 -16.52 -11.17 -13.19
CA ALA A 285 -17.62 -10.44 -12.58
C ALA A 285 -18.94 -10.66 -13.35
N TYR A 286 -18.90 -10.73 -14.68
CA TYR A 286 -20.06 -11.01 -15.52
C TYR A 286 -20.60 -12.44 -15.34
N GLN A 287 -19.74 -13.43 -15.16
CA GLN A 287 -20.16 -14.83 -14.94
C GLN A 287 -20.81 -15.06 -13.55
N LYS A 288 -20.49 -14.20 -12.57
CA LYS A 288 -21.00 -14.33 -11.20
C LYS A 288 -22.27 -13.53 -10.90
N ASN A 289 -22.68 -12.62 -11.81
CA ASN A 289 -23.95 -11.88 -11.76
C ASN A 289 -25.00 -12.51 -12.68
#